data_225d609ecef2e7dcefbb5687ea44fe20
#
_entry.id   225d609ecef2e7dcefbb5687ea44fe20
#
_cell.length_a   1.000
_cell.length_b   1.000
_cell.length_c   1.000
_cell.angle_alpha   90.00
_cell.angle_beta   90.00
_cell.angle_gamma   90.00
#
_symmetry.space_group_name_H-M   'P 1'
#
loop_
_entity.id
_entity.type
_entity.pdbx_description
1 polymer ?
#
loop_
_entity_poly.entity_id
_entity_poly.type
_entity_poly.pdbx_seq_one_letter_code
_entity_poly.pdbx_strand_id
1 'polypeptide(L)'
;MRILLVNDDGIHSPGLRALAVALQGEGHCVTVVAPDRERSAVGHGVTTRDPLFVQEQDWEGIPAYSCSGTPADCTQLGLEALAKGPVDLVISGPNRG
;
A
#
# COMPACT_ATOMS: atom_id res chain seq x y z
N MET A 1 16.36 -4.44 3.20
CA MET A 1 15.63 -3.17 3.34
C MET A 1 14.22 -3.40 3.79
N ARG A 2 13.68 -2.49 4.55
CA ARG A 2 12.26 -2.50 4.87
C ARG A 2 11.54 -1.56 3.92
N ILE A 3 10.66 -2.11 3.09
CA ILE A 3 10.01 -1.38 2.00
C ILE A 3 8.51 -1.29 2.25
N LEU A 4 7.98 -0.09 2.11
CA LEU A 4 6.53 0.13 2.07
C LEU A 4 6.12 0.29 0.61
N LEU A 5 5.22 -0.57 0.16
CA LEU A 5 4.73 -0.58 -1.22
C LEU A 5 3.29 -0.08 -1.26
N VAL A 6 3.05 0.93 -2.06
CA VAL A 6 1.71 1.53 -2.22
C VAL A 6 1.40 1.70 -3.72
N ASN A 7 0.15 1.93 -4.07
CA ASN A 7 -0.22 2.22 -5.45
C ASN A 7 -1.51 3.03 -5.52
N ASP A 8 -1.90 3.43 -6.73
CA ASP A 8 -3.15 4.13 -6.98
C ASP A 8 -4.26 3.19 -7.45
N ASP A 9 -3.90 2.04 -8.02
CA ASP A 9 -4.86 1.13 -8.67
C ASP A 9 -5.61 0.26 -7.68
N GLY A 10 -5.14 0.14 -6.47
CA GLY A 10 -5.80 -0.63 -5.44
C GLY A 10 -5.11 -1.95 -5.11
N ILE A 11 -5.54 -2.54 -4.00
CA ILE A 11 -4.93 -3.75 -3.44
C ILE A 11 -5.05 -4.96 -4.35
N HIS A 12 -6.05 -4.97 -5.22
CA HIS A 12 -6.29 -6.10 -6.11
C HIS A 12 -5.53 -6.02 -7.43
N SER A 13 -4.71 -4.98 -7.61
CA SER A 13 -3.90 -4.85 -8.81
C SER A 13 -2.90 -6.01 -8.91
N PRO A 14 -2.91 -6.77 -10.02
CA PRO A 14 -1.99 -7.91 -10.14
C PRO A 14 -0.52 -7.50 -10.16
N GLY A 15 -0.22 -6.33 -10.70
CA GLY A 15 1.16 -5.84 -10.72
C GLY A 15 1.70 -5.54 -9.33
N LEU A 16 0.83 -5.08 -8.43
CA LEU A 16 1.23 -4.78 -7.06
C LEU A 16 1.70 -6.03 -6.34
N ARG A 17 0.92 -7.10 -6.43
CA ARG A 17 1.29 -8.35 -5.78
C ARG A 17 2.54 -8.96 -6.39
N ALA A 18 2.66 -8.91 -7.70
CA ALA A 18 3.84 -9.41 -8.40
C ALA A 18 5.10 -8.67 -7.95
N LEU A 19 5.02 -7.36 -7.83
CA LEU A 19 6.16 -6.56 -7.37
C LEU A 19 6.51 -6.89 -5.93
N ALA A 20 5.52 -7.04 -5.06
CA ALA A 20 5.74 -7.38 -3.67
C ALA A 20 6.45 -8.74 -3.53
N VAL A 21 6.01 -9.73 -4.28
CA VAL A 21 6.62 -11.05 -4.29
C VAL A 21 8.07 -10.97 -4.77
N ALA A 22 8.31 -10.21 -5.83
CA ALA A 22 9.67 -10.06 -6.38
C ALA A 22 10.60 -9.38 -5.36
N LEU A 23 10.15 -8.33 -4.71
CA LEU A 23 10.96 -7.63 -3.71
C LEU A 23 11.25 -8.51 -2.51
N GLN A 24 10.27 -9.26 -2.05
CA GLN A 24 10.47 -10.16 -0.93
C GLN A 24 11.43 -11.30 -1.31
N GLY A 25 11.37 -11.76 -2.54
CA GLY A 25 12.31 -12.76 -3.04
C GLY A 25 13.75 -12.28 -3.07
N GLU A 26 13.96 -10.97 -3.16
CA GLU A 26 15.29 -10.37 -3.10
C GLU A 26 15.79 -10.17 -1.67
N GLY A 27 15.04 -10.61 -0.69
CA GLY A 27 15.47 -10.51 0.71
C GLY A 27 14.98 -9.27 1.44
N HIS A 28 14.08 -8.49 0.84
CA HIS A 28 13.54 -7.29 1.51
C HIS A 28 12.34 -7.64 2.36
N CYS A 29 12.13 -6.85 3.41
CA CYS A 29 10.90 -6.94 4.20
C CYS A 29 9.88 -5.99 3.60
N VAL A 30 8.83 -6.54 3.00
CA VAL A 30 7.84 -5.74 2.29
C VAL A 30 6.55 -5.66 3.08
N THR A 31 6.01 -4.47 3.23
CA THR A 31 4.67 -4.24 3.73
C THR A 31 3.89 -3.51 2.63
N VAL A 32 2.70 -3.98 2.32
CA VAL A 32 1.87 -3.39 1.28
C VAL A 32 0.67 -2.71 1.93
N VAL A 33 0.45 -1.47 1.57
CA VAL A 33 -0.78 -0.75 1.96
C VAL A 33 -1.29 -0.06 0.71
N ALA A 34 -2.48 -0.41 0.27
CA ALA A 34 -3.03 0.12 -0.96
C ALA A 34 -4.51 0.41 -0.78
N PRO A 35 -5.08 1.29 -1.61
CA PRO A 35 -6.52 1.56 -1.54
C PRO A 35 -7.32 0.29 -1.77
N ASP A 36 -8.51 0.22 -1.18
CA ASP A 36 -9.40 -0.93 -1.37
C ASP A 36 -9.92 -1.04 -2.80
N ARG A 37 -9.84 0.03 -3.55
CA ARG A 37 -10.21 0.09 -4.96
C ARG A 37 -9.42 1.19 -5.64
N GLU A 38 -9.47 1.25 -6.96
CA GLU A 38 -8.79 2.30 -7.69
C GLU A 38 -9.25 3.66 -7.19
N ARG A 39 -8.29 4.49 -6.84
CA ARG A 39 -8.52 5.86 -6.43
C ARG A 39 -7.57 6.74 -7.20
N SER A 40 -8.10 7.48 -8.15
CA SER A 40 -7.25 8.38 -8.89
C SER A 40 -6.80 9.50 -7.98
N ALA A 41 -5.59 9.97 -8.23
CA ALA A 41 -4.99 11.04 -7.46
C ALA A 41 -5.62 12.39 -7.78
N VAL A 42 -6.76 12.41 -8.45
CA VAL A 42 -7.47 13.66 -8.69
C VAL A 42 -8.10 14.07 -7.37
N GLY A 43 -7.27 14.53 -6.49
CA GLY A 43 -7.73 15.02 -5.23
C GLY A 43 -8.55 16.26 -5.45
N HIS A 44 -9.80 16.18 -5.15
CA HIS A 44 -10.64 17.36 -5.10
C HIS A 44 -10.51 18.09 -3.79
N GLY A 45 -9.43 17.89 -3.10
CA GLY A 45 -9.20 18.60 -1.86
C GLY A 45 -10.26 18.39 -0.81
N VAL A 46 -11.20 17.52 -1.05
CA VAL A 46 -12.22 17.22 -0.04
C VAL A 46 -11.64 16.21 0.90
N THR A 47 -11.11 16.71 1.97
CA THR A 47 -10.74 15.85 3.08
C THR A 47 -12.03 15.43 3.76
N THR A 48 -12.56 14.31 3.36
CA THR A 48 -13.61 13.72 4.14
C THR A 48 -12.96 13.22 5.41
N ARG A 49 -13.50 13.58 6.53
CA ARG A 49 -13.01 13.10 7.82
C ARG A 49 -13.59 11.75 8.18
N ASP A 50 -13.89 10.96 7.17
CA ASP A 50 -14.41 9.62 7.40
C ASP A 50 -13.32 8.75 8.00
N PRO A 51 -13.67 7.90 8.95
CA PRO A 51 -12.68 6.97 9.49
C PRO A 51 -12.12 6.09 8.39
N LEU A 52 -10.83 5.82 8.45
CA LEU A 52 -10.19 4.90 7.51
C LEU A 52 -10.46 3.47 7.96
N PHE A 53 -10.89 2.65 7.03
CA PHE A 53 -11.06 1.22 7.28
C PHE A 53 -9.87 0.48 6.69
N VAL A 54 -9.22 -0.32 7.50
CA VAL A 54 -8.05 -1.10 7.10
C VAL A 54 -8.41 -2.57 7.22
N GLN A 55 -8.15 -3.32 6.17
CA GLN A 55 -8.42 -4.74 6.15
C GLN A 55 -7.16 -5.50 5.74
N GLU A 56 -6.77 -6.47 6.58
CA GLU A 56 -5.63 -7.31 6.26
C GLU A 56 -5.98 -8.27 5.13
N GLN A 57 -5.05 -8.43 4.21
CA GLN A 57 -5.20 -9.34 3.07
C GLN A 57 -4.37 -10.59 3.29
N ASP A 58 -4.83 -11.71 2.77
CA ASP A 58 -4.10 -12.97 2.87
C ASP A 58 -3.17 -13.12 1.66
N TRP A 59 -1.95 -12.64 1.81
CA TRP A 59 -0.92 -12.70 0.76
C TRP A 59 0.21 -13.66 1.11
N GLU A 60 -0.09 -14.75 1.80
CA GLU A 60 0.87 -15.84 2.03
C GLU A 60 2.24 -15.37 2.54
N GLY A 61 2.26 -14.73 3.68
CA GLY A 61 3.51 -14.32 4.31
C GLY A 61 3.96 -12.90 4.00
N ILE A 62 3.26 -12.19 3.13
CA ILE A 62 3.53 -10.77 2.88
C ILE A 62 2.48 -9.95 3.60
N PRO A 63 2.89 -9.09 4.56
CA PRO A 63 1.92 -8.19 5.19
C PRO A 63 1.31 -7.25 4.15
N ALA A 64 0.02 -7.40 3.92
CA ALA A 64 -0.69 -6.60 2.92
C ALA A 64 -2.02 -6.14 3.51
N TYR A 65 -2.32 -4.87 3.30
CA TYR A 65 -3.51 -4.23 3.86
C TYR A 65 -4.20 -3.37 2.82
N SER A 66 -5.53 -3.44 2.78
CA SER A 66 -6.31 -2.48 2.01
C SER A 66 -6.76 -1.35 2.93
N CYS A 67 -6.91 -0.18 2.36
CA CYS A 67 -7.30 1.01 3.10
C CYS A 67 -8.40 1.73 2.33
N SER A 68 -9.40 2.24 3.04
CA SER A 68 -10.51 2.97 2.40
C SER A 68 -10.13 4.39 1.98
N GLY A 69 -8.92 4.82 2.25
CA GLY A 69 -8.48 6.16 1.95
C GLY A 69 -7.76 6.29 0.61
N THR A 70 -7.15 7.46 0.43
CA THR A 70 -6.35 7.76 -0.76
C THR A 70 -4.99 7.06 -0.68
N PRO A 71 -4.21 7.03 -1.79
CA PRO A 71 -2.82 6.54 -1.72
C PRO A 71 -1.98 7.27 -0.68
N ALA A 72 -2.19 8.57 -0.50
CA ALA A 72 -1.48 9.32 0.53
C ALA A 72 -1.84 8.82 1.94
N ASP A 73 -3.11 8.52 2.18
CA ASP A 73 -3.55 7.95 3.45
C ASP A 73 -2.92 6.58 3.68
N CYS A 74 -2.83 5.77 2.62
CA CYS A 74 -2.21 4.45 2.71
C CYS A 74 -0.73 4.58 3.08
N THR A 75 -0.03 5.52 2.48
CA THR A 75 1.39 5.76 2.79
C THR A 75 1.55 6.16 4.24
N GLN A 76 0.74 7.09 4.71
CA GLN A 76 0.82 7.56 6.08
C GLN A 76 0.53 6.45 7.08
N LEU A 77 -0.52 5.66 6.83
CA LEU A 77 -0.83 4.52 7.69
C LEU A 77 0.29 3.50 7.71
N GLY A 78 0.87 3.23 6.55
CA GLY A 78 1.99 2.30 6.46
C GLY A 78 3.18 2.75 7.29
N LEU A 79 3.51 4.02 7.18
CA LEU A 79 4.66 4.57 7.89
C LEU A 79 4.43 4.66 9.41
N GLU A 80 3.21 4.99 9.82
CA GLU A 80 2.92 5.25 11.22
C GLU A 80 2.50 4.02 12.02
N ALA A 81 1.82 3.07 11.39
CA ALA A 81 1.16 2.01 12.14
C ALA A 81 1.36 0.60 11.62
N LEU A 82 1.44 0.41 10.31
CA LEU A 82 1.39 -0.94 9.75
C LEU A 82 2.75 -1.57 9.46
N ALA A 83 3.76 -0.77 9.17
CA ALA A 83 5.10 -1.29 8.99
C ALA A 83 5.68 -1.76 10.32
N LYS A 84 6.43 -2.85 10.31
CA LYS A 84 6.94 -3.47 11.53
C LYS A 84 8.23 -2.81 12.03
N GLY A 85 8.49 -1.60 11.63
CA GLY A 85 9.68 -0.88 12.04
C GLY A 85 9.97 0.25 11.07
N PRO A 86 11.13 0.89 11.20
CA PRO A 86 11.48 2.00 10.33
C PRO A 86 11.48 1.58 8.86
N VAL A 87 10.82 2.36 8.02
CA VAL A 87 10.78 2.10 6.58
C VAL A 87 11.99 2.76 5.93
N ASP A 88 12.72 1.97 5.15
CA ASP A 88 13.90 2.48 4.43
C ASP A 88 13.54 3.10 3.10
N LEU A 89 12.47 2.62 2.47
CA LEU A 89 12.10 3.04 1.13
C LEU A 89 10.59 2.90 0.93
N VAL A 90 10.00 3.91 0.35
CA VAL A 90 8.58 3.85 -0.08
C VAL A 90 8.58 3.75 -1.60
N ILE A 91 7.91 2.72 -2.12
CA ILE A 91 7.74 2.54 -3.56
C ILE A 91 6.26 2.71 -3.90
N SER A 92 5.97 3.60 -4.83
CA SER A 92 4.62 3.81 -5.33
C SER A 92 4.51 3.25 -6.73
N GLY A 93 3.70 2.21 -6.89
CA GLY A 93 3.52 1.55 -8.19
C GLY A 93 3.42 0.04 -8.04
N PRO A 94 3.40 -0.70 -9.17
CA PRO A 94 3.21 -0.18 -10.51
C PRO A 94 1.77 0.28 -10.71
N ASN A 95 1.60 1.33 -11.49
CA ASN A 95 0.30 1.85 -11.83
C ASN A 95 -0.02 1.53 -13.28
N ARG A 96 -1.29 1.40 -13.57
CA ARG A 96 -1.73 1.33 -14.95
C ARG A 96 -1.48 2.70 -15.57
N GLY A 97 -0.71 2.75 -16.55
CA GLY A 97 -0.32 3.98 -17.21
C GLY A 97 -1.42 5.04 -17.48
#